data_7472ac8ff3f16cf2358babe5f68678be
#
_entry.id   7472ac8ff3f16cf2358babe5f68678be
#
_cell.length_a   1.000
_cell.length_b   1.000
_cell.length_c   1.000
_cell.angle_alpha   90.00
_cell.angle_beta   90.00
_cell.angle_gamma   90.00
#
_symmetry.space_group_name_H-M   'P 1'
#
loop_
_entity.id
_entity.type
_entity.pdbx_description
1 polymer ?
#
loop_
_entity_poly.entity_id
_entity_poly.type
_entity_poly.pdbx_seq_one_letter_code
_entity_poly.pdbx_strand_id
1 'polypeptide(L)'
;MCETKNENSSNLLRGISENGGILFYGIDSTAIVRRMEQLHKTSAVTTAALGRLLTGVAMMGQMLKSDSDSVTVQIKGGGPAGRILAVSNGAGDVKGYVENSIVELPPRADGHLHVGAAVGKDGTLDVIRDLGMREPYIGQVPLVSGEIAEDITNYFAISEQTPTVCALGVLVNPDLTVQCAGGFIVQLMPGATEDEITRLEKNIGAMPGVTTLLQQGKSIPDILNMALDGFNPELLDSTRIDYCCDCSLDRVERTIRSLGKKEVEKLRDEDPIAEVNCQFCGKQYKVDLNDLLKNWPDTVEKQ
;
A
#
# COMPACT_ATOMS: atom_id res chain seq x y z
N MET A 1 15.72 8.97 -8.69
CA MET A 1 15.00 8.31 -9.79
C MET A 1 15.07 6.82 -9.53
N CYS A 2 13.93 6.13 -9.57
CA CYS A 2 13.91 4.67 -9.48
C CYS A 2 14.70 4.15 -10.69
N GLU A 3 15.78 3.42 -10.44
CA GLU A 3 16.62 2.89 -11.51
C GLU A 3 15.81 1.84 -12.29
N THR A 4 15.56 2.15 -13.55
CA THR A 4 14.92 1.32 -14.59
C THR A 4 13.61 0.65 -14.17
N LYS A 5 12.50 1.19 -14.67
CA LYS A 5 11.21 0.50 -14.73
C LYS A 5 11.44 -0.87 -15.38
N ASN A 6 11.46 -1.92 -14.56
CA ASN A 6 11.79 -3.28 -14.95
C ASN A 6 10.73 -3.85 -15.90
N GLU A 7 11.11 -4.80 -16.77
CA GLU A 7 10.18 -5.53 -17.65
C GLU A 7 9.07 -6.29 -16.91
N ASN A 8 9.20 -6.43 -15.59
CA ASN A 8 8.24 -7.08 -14.67
C ASN A 8 7.39 -6.08 -13.88
N SER A 9 6.96 -4.98 -14.48
CA SER A 9 6.04 -4.04 -13.83
C SER A 9 4.60 -4.57 -13.79
N SER A 10 3.85 -4.15 -12.78
CA SER A 10 2.42 -4.40 -12.66
C SER A 10 1.63 -3.34 -13.41
N ASN A 11 0.59 -3.74 -14.14
CA ASN A 11 -0.34 -2.83 -14.76
C ASN A 11 -1.62 -2.75 -13.92
N LEU A 12 -1.93 -1.56 -13.44
CA LEU A 12 -3.19 -1.25 -12.79
C LEU A 12 -4.19 -0.81 -13.84
N LEU A 13 -5.35 -1.41 -13.83
CA LEU A 13 -6.46 -1.10 -14.71
C LEU A 13 -7.47 -0.22 -13.97
N ARG A 14 -7.96 0.83 -14.61
CA ARG A 14 -9.06 1.64 -14.15
C ARG A 14 -10.18 1.63 -15.19
N GLY A 15 -11.42 1.51 -14.73
CA GLY A 15 -12.56 1.49 -15.62
C GLY A 15 -13.85 1.87 -14.92
N ILE A 16 -14.92 1.93 -15.70
CA ILE A 16 -16.24 2.33 -15.26
C ILE A 16 -17.30 1.40 -15.90
N SER A 17 -18.44 1.21 -15.23
CA SER A 17 -19.59 0.55 -15.88
C SER A 17 -20.19 1.43 -16.97
N GLU A 18 -20.84 0.83 -17.98
CA GLU A 18 -21.46 1.53 -19.12
C GLU A 18 -22.37 2.70 -18.68
N ASN A 19 -23.10 2.52 -17.60
CA ASN A 19 -24.01 3.54 -17.08
C ASN A 19 -23.34 4.55 -16.12
N GLY A 20 -22.03 4.43 -15.87
CA GLY A 20 -21.28 5.32 -14.98
C GLY A 20 -21.52 5.10 -13.48
N GLY A 21 -22.31 4.09 -13.09
CA GLY A 21 -22.70 3.84 -11.69
C GLY A 21 -21.63 3.14 -10.86
N ILE A 22 -20.61 2.54 -11.49
CA ILE A 22 -19.55 1.78 -10.81
C ILE A 22 -18.20 2.16 -11.38
N LEU A 23 -17.30 2.61 -10.51
CA LEU A 23 -15.88 2.83 -10.80
C LEU A 23 -15.07 1.66 -10.25
N PHE A 24 -14.11 1.15 -11.02
CA PHE A 24 -13.31 0.02 -10.59
C PHE A 24 -11.83 0.19 -10.89
N TYR A 25 -11.01 -0.46 -10.03
CA TYR A 25 -9.56 -0.58 -10.15
C TYR A 25 -9.18 -2.04 -9.95
N GLY A 26 -8.20 -2.51 -10.70
CA GLY A 26 -7.68 -3.87 -10.51
C GLY A 26 -6.22 -3.99 -10.90
N ILE A 27 -5.46 -4.81 -10.18
CA ILE A 27 -4.02 -4.96 -10.39
C ILE A 27 -3.55 -6.39 -10.10
N ASP A 28 -2.69 -6.93 -10.98
CA ASP A 28 -1.77 -8.00 -10.61
C ASP A 28 -0.53 -7.35 -9.99
N SER A 29 -0.39 -7.46 -8.69
CA SER A 29 0.70 -6.86 -7.91
C SER A 29 1.84 -7.83 -7.62
N THR A 30 1.88 -8.99 -8.27
CA THR A 30 2.86 -10.04 -8.00
C THR A 30 4.30 -9.53 -8.05
N ALA A 31 4.64 -8.71 -9.05
CA ALA A 31 6.00 -8.15 -9.18
C ALA A 31 6.35 -7.19 -8.04
N ILE A 32 5.39 -6.36 -7.61
CA ILE A 32 5.53 -5.43 -6.48
C ILE A 32 5.79 -6.19 -5.18
N VAL A 33 4.97 -7.21 -4.90
CA VAL A 33 5.05 -7.99 -3.67
C VAL A 33 6.32 -8.87 -3.64
N ARG A 34 6.72 -9.43 -4.77
CA ARG A 34 8.02 -10.13 -4.91
C ARG A 34 9.19 -9.20 -4.60
N ARG A 35 9.16 -7.98 -5.14
CA ARG A 35 10.22 -7.00 -4.88
C ARG A 35 10.27 -6.61 -3.40
N MET A 36 9.12 -6.39 -2.79
CA MET A 36 8.99 -6.10 -1.36
C MET A 36 9.56 -7.26 -0.51
N GLU A 37 9.16 -8.51 -0.78
CA GLU A 37 9.69 -9.69 -0.07
C GLU A 37 11.22 -9.78 -0.17
N GLN A 38 11.77 -9.61 -1.38
CA GLN A 38 13.22 -9.62 -1.61
C GLN A 38 13.98 -8.55 -0.80
N LEU A 39 13.39 -7.37 -0.61
CA LEU A 39 13.99 -6.27 0.13
C LEU A 39 13.90 -6.48 1.65
N HIS A 40 12.76 -6.93 2.14
CA HIS A 40 12.45 -6.96 3.57
C HIS A 40 12.61 -8.34 4.21
N LYS A 41 12.76 -9.40 3.40
CA LYS A 41 12.89 -10.80 3.86
C LYS A 41 11.80 -11.18 4.86
N THR A 42 10.57 -10.88 4.49
CA THR A 42 9.39 -11.07 5.34
C THR A 42 9.01 -12.55 5.47
N SER A 43 8.48 -12.95 6.62
CA SER A 43 7.83 -14.26 6.80
C SER A 43 6.53 -14.34 5.98
N ALA A 44 5.98 -15.52 5.78
CA ALA A 44 4.80 -15.71 4.93
C ALA A 44 3.62 -14.82 5.33
N VAL A 45 3.31 -14.72 6.62
CA VAL A 45 2.17 -13.93 7.11
C VAL A 45 2.40 -12.43 6.97
N THR A 46 3.62 -11.94 7.21
CA THR A 46 3.95 -10.52 7.05
C THR A 46 4.10 -10.13 5.58
N THR A 47 4.55 -11.06 4.71
CA THR A 47 4.50 -10.91 3.25
C THR A 47 3.05 -10.74 2.79
N ALA A 48 2.12 -11.56 3.30
CA ALA A 48 0.72 -11.43 2.94
C ALA A 48 0.12 -10.11 3.46
N ALA A 49 0.41 -9.72 4.70
CA ALA A 49 -0.09 -8.48 5.29
C ALA A 49 0.39 -7.24 4.52
N LEU A 50 1.71 -7.07 4.39
CA LEU A 50 2.28 -5.91 3.69
C LEU A 50 1.96 -5.93 2.19
N GLY A 51 1.94 -7.12 1.56
CA GLY A 51 1.59 -7.27 0.15
C GLY A 51 0.15 -6.88 -0.15
N ARG A 52 -0.83 -7.26 0.69
CA ARG A 52 -2.22 -6.78 0.58
C ARG A 52 -2.29 -5.26 0.74
N LEU A 53 -1.59 -4.70 1.74
CA LEU A 53 -1.59 -3.25 1.94
C LEU A 53 -1.00 -2.52 0.73
N LEU A 54 0.14 -2.97 0.19
CA LEU A 54 0.76 -2.39 -1.02
C LEU A 54 -0.19 -2.45 -2.21
N THR A 55 -0.90 -3.57 -2.42
CA THR A 55 -1.88 -3.74 -3.49
C THR A 55 -3.03 -2.76 -3.36
N GLY A 56 -3.62 -2.63 -2.17
CA GLY A 56 -4.71 -1.68 -1.91
C GLY A 56 -4.26 -0.22 -2.08
N VAL A 57 -3.09 0.12 -1.52
CA VAL A 57 -2.55 1.48 -1.56
C VAL A 57 -2.09 1.88 -2.97
N ALA A 58 -1.60 0.95 -3.80
CA ALA A 58 -1.34 1.21 -5.21
C ALA A 58 -2.62 1.65 -5.95
N MET A 59 -3.75 0.98 -5.71
CA MET A 59 -5.05 1.38 -6.27
C MET A 59 -5.52 2.73 -5.72
N MET A 60 -5.36 2.98 -4.41
CA MET A 60 -5.69 4.28 -3.81
C MET A 60 -4.84 5.43 -4.37
N GLY A 61 -3.57 5.18 -4.73
CA GLY A 61 -2.70 6.15 -5.40
C GLY A 61 -3.27 6.59 -6.75
N GLN A 62 -3.88 5.68 -7.50
CA GLN A 62 -4.51 5.99 -8.80
C GLN A 62 -5.87 6.70 -8.69
N MET A 63 -6.39 6.88 -7.47
CA MET A 63 -7.54 7.74 -7.20
C MET A 63 -7.15 9.20 -6.99
N LEU A 64 -5.84 9.49 -6.87
CA LEU A 64 -5.30 10.85 -6.75
C LEU A 64 -5.40 11.60 -8.09
N LYS A 65 -5.44 12.93 -8.03
CA LYS A 65 -5.66 13.76 -9.23
C LYS A 65 -4.35 14.18 -9.91
N SER A 66 -3.26 14.24 -9.15
CA SER A 66 -1.95 14.70 -9.63
C SER A 66 -0.88 13.64 -9.37
N ASP A 67 0.09 13.53 -10.27
CA ASP A 67 1.24 12.64 -10.13
C ASP A 67 2.09 12.96 -8.88
N SER A 68 2.07 14.23 -8.45
CA SER A 68 2.77 14.70 -7.25
C SER A 68 2.04 14.42 -5.94
N ASP A 69 0.73 14.15 -6.02
CA ASP A 69 -0.06 13.81 -4.84
C ASP A 69 0.36 12.44 -4.30
N SER A 70 0.23 12.25 -3.00
CA SER A 70 0.54 10.97 -2.37
C SER A 70 -0.49 10.54 -1.34
N VAL A 71 -0.62 9.23 -1.18
CA VAL A 71 -1.41 8.61 -0.14
C VAL A 71 -0.52 7.70 0.69
N THR A 72 -0.57 7.88 2.00
CA THR A 72 0.06 7.01 2.98
C THR A 72 -1.02 6.30 3.77
N VAL A 73 -0.95 4.98 3.84
CA VAL A 73 -1.83 4.18 4.70
C VAL A 73 -0.98 3.50 5.76
N GLN A 74 -1.35 3.71 7.01
CA GLN A 74 -0.71 3.13 8.17
C GLN A 74 -1.71 2.30 8.96
N ILE A 75 -1.30 1.10 9.36
CA ILE A 75 -2.08 0.20 10.21
C ILE A 75 -1.32 -0.03 11.50
N LYS A 76 -2.02 0.14 12.61
CA LYS A 76 -1.55 -0.15 13.97
C LYS A 76 -2.63 -0.97 14.65
N GLY A 77 -2.58 -2.29 14.52
CA GLY A 77 -3.61 -3.19 15.04
C GLY A 77 -3.29 -3.84 16.38
N GLY A 78 -2.10 -3.58 16.95
CA GLY A 78 -1.67 -4.20 18.21
C GLY A 78 -1.19 -5.65 18.09
N GLY A 79 -1.15 -6.21 16.88
CA GLY A 79 -0.64 -7.55 16.63
C GLY A 79 0.89 -7.61 16.55
N PRO A 80 1.48 -8.82 16.47
CA PRO A 80 2.93 -9.02 16.49
C PRO A 80 3.67 -8.45 15.28
N ALA A 81 3.01 -8.18 14.16
CA ALA A 81 3.63 -7.51 13.01
C ALA A 81 4.01 -6.06 13.30
N GLY A 82 3.45 -5.47 14.37
CA GLY A 82 3.64 -4.07 14.70
C GLY A 82 2.97 -3.16 13.68
N ARG A 83 3.58 -2.00 13.44
CA ARG A 83 3.10 -1.04 12.45
C ARG A 83 3.39 -1.52 11.03
N ILE A 84 2.37 -1.43 10.18
CA ILE A 84 2.51 -1.67 8.74
C ILE A 84 2.18 -0.37 8.01
N LEU A 85 3.03 0.02 7.05
CA LEU A 85 2.88 1.27 6.34
C LEU A 85 3.15 1.09 4.85
N ALA A 86 2.29 1.66 4.02
CA ALA A 86 2.50 1.77 2.58
C ALA A 86 2.22 3.19 2.08
N VAL A 87 2.95 3.59 1.06
CA VAL A 87 2.84 4.91 0.41
C VAL A 87 2.73 4.70 -1.09
N SER A 88 1.81 5.40 -1.73
CA SER A 88 1.74 5.48 -3.20
C SER A 88 1.54 6.93 -3.65
N ASN A 89 1.97 7.23 -4.87
CA ASN A 89 1.71 8.52 -5.51
C ASN A 89 0.86 8.35 -6.77
N GLY A 90 0.39 9.46 -7.34
CA GLY A 90 -0.40 9.45 -8.56
C GLY A 90 0.38 8.98 -9.80
N ALA A 91 1.71 9.04 -9.77
CA ALA A 91 2.59 8.59 -10.84
C ALA A 91 2.74 7.06 -10.94
N GLY A 92 2.20 6.30 -9.97
CA GLY A 92 2.24 4.85 -9.96
C GLY A 92 3.43 4.24 -9.23
N ASP A 93 4.12 4.99 -8.38
CA ASP A 93 5.15 4.43 -7.50
C ASP A 93 4.53 4.01 -6.17
N VAL A 94 4.88 2.81 -5.70
CA VAL A 94 4.43 2.31 -4.39
C VAL A 94 5.62 1.80 -3.58
N LYS A 95 5.60 1.99 -2.27
CA LYS A 95 6.60 1.49 -1.31
C LYS A 95 5.95 1.24 0.04
N GLY A 96 6.52 0.35 0.84
CA GLY A 96 6.00 0.07 2.17
C GLY A 96 7.00 -0.70 3.02
N TYR A 97 6.68 -0.84 4.30
CA TYR A 97 7.42 -1.67 5.24
C TYR A 97 6.50 -2.16 6.36
N VAL A 98 6.95 -3.21 7.02
CA VAL A 98 6.38 -3.74 8.26
C VAL A 98 7.42 -3.64 9.37
N GLU A 99 7.02 -3.26 10.57
CA GLU A 99 7.93 -3.03 11.70
C GLU A 99 8.64 -4.33 12.10
N ASN A 100 7.89 -5.42 12.24
CA ASN A 100 8.43 -6.74 12.52
C ASN A 100 8.26 -7.62 11.27
N SER A 101 9.34 -7.75 10.48
CA SER A 101 9.32 -8.50 9.22
C SER A 101 9.16 -10.01 9.42
N ILE A 102 9.60 -10.56 10.55
CA ILE A 102 9.53 -11.98 10.87
C ILE A 102 8.53 -12.19 12.00
N VAL A 103 7.39 -12.77 11.64
CA VAL A 103 6.33 -13.20 12.57
C VAL A 103 5.93 -14.61 12.21
N GLU A 104 5.97 -15.50 13.19
CA GLU A 104 5.57 -16.90 13.01
C GLU A 104 4.23 -17.12 13.72
N LEU A 105 3.22 -17.46 12.94
CA LEU A 105 1.89 -17.82 13.42
C LEU A 105 1.45 -19.11 12.74
N PRO A 106 0.74 -20.00 13.46
CA PRO A 106 0.13 -21.16 12.83
C PRO A 106 -0.90 -20.70 11.79
N PRO A 107 -1.05 -21.45 10.69
CA PRO A 107 -2.11 -21.17 9.73
C PRO A 107 -3.49 -21.33 10.42
N ARG A 108 -4.50 -20.71 9.84
CA ARG A 108 -5.90 -20.89 10.24
C ARG A 108 -6.35 -22.33 10.00
N ALA A 109 -7.45 -22.71 10.60
CA ALA A 109 -8.03 -24.06 10.45
C ALA A 109 -8.38 -24.41 8.99
N ASP A 110 -8.61 -23.40 8.16
CA ASP A 110 -8.86 -23.52 6.72
C ASP A 110 -7.56 -23.57 5.86
N GLY A 111 -6.38 -23.57 6.50
CA GLY A 111 -5.08 -23.61 5.86
C GLY A 111 -4.54 -22.26 5.37
N HIS A 112 -5.30 -21.18 5.53
CA HIS A 112 -4.87 -19.83 5.13
C HIS A 112 -3.95 -19.19 6.18
N LEU A 113 -3.11 -18.26 5.74
CA LEU A 113 -2.28 -17.42 6.61
C LEU A 113 -3.18 -16.57 7.53
N HIS A 114 -2.83 -16.49 8.81
CA HIS A 114 -3.61 -15.75 9.81
C HIS A 114 -3.20 -14.27 9.84
N VAL A 115 -3.50 -13.54 8.76
CA VAL A 115 -3.10 -12.13 8.60
C VAL A 115 -3.73 -11.26 9.69
N GLY A 116 -5.02 -11.42 9.97
CA GLY A 116 -5.69 -10.67 11.02
C GLY A 116 -5.06 -10.85 12.41
N ALA A 117 -4.53 -12.04 12.73
CA ALA A 117 -3.80 -12.23 13.99
C ALA A 117 -2.39 -11.58 13.97
N ALA A 118 -1.72 -11.55 12.83
CA ALA A 118 -0.44 -10.87 12.69
C ALA A 118 -0.56 -9.35 12.84
N VAL A 119 -1.59 -8.77 12.24
CA VAL A 119 -1.87 -7.33 12.25
C VAL A 119 -2.50 -6.89 13.58
N GLY A 120 -3.43 -7.70 14.10
CA GLY A 120 -4.31 -7.32 15.21
C GLY A 120 -5.48 -6.46 14.76
N LYS A 121 -6.44 -6.24 15.63
CA LYS A 121 -7.64 -5.43 15.34
C LYS A 121 -7.92 -4.34 16.39
N ASP A 122 -7.12 -4.31 17.46
CA ASP A 122 -7.31 -3.36 18.57
C ASP A 122 -6.54 -2.06 18.29
N GLY A 123 -6.94 -1.37 17.20
CA GLY A 123 -6.24 -0.17 16.75
C GLY A 123 -6.87 0.48 15.54
N THR A 124 -6.07 1.18 14.74
CA THR A 124 -6.56 2.05 13.67
C THR A 124 -5.90 1.79 12.32
N LEU A 125 -6.65 2.11 11.28
CA LEU A 125 -6.17 2.37 9.93
C LEU A 125 -6.21 3.88 9.72
N ASP A 126 -5.03 4.46 9.43
CA ASP A 126 -4.86 5.88 9.21
C ASP A 126 -4.51 6.10 7.72
N VAL A 127 -5.28 6.95 7.04
CA VAL A 127 -5.02 7.35 5.64
C VAL A 127 -4.65 8.83 5.62
N ILE A 128 -3.46 9.12 5.12
CA ILE A 128 -2.91 10.48 5.01
C ILE A 128 -2.77 10.79 3.52
N ARG A 129 -3.46 11.83 3.04
CA ARG A 129 -3.35 12.31 1.66
C ARG A 129 -2.63 13.66 1.65
N ASP A 130 -1.45 13.67 1.04
CA ASP A 130 -0.74 14.90 0.73
C ASP A 130 -1.10 15.33 -0.70
N LEU A 131 -1.87 16.40 -0.78
CA LEU A 131 -2.39 16.98 -2.02
C LEU A 131 -1.70 18.31 -2.36
N GLY A 132 -0.50 18.55 -1.83
CA GLY A 132 0.23 19.80 -2.00
C GLY A 132 -0.38 20.98 -1.25
N MET A 133 -1.31 20.75 -0.32
CA MET A 133 -1.89 21.77 0.55
C MET A 133 -1.02 22.01 1.79
N ARG A 134 -1.31 23.07 2.54
CA ARG A 134 -0.57 23.42 3.76
C ARG A 134 -0.56 22.29 4.79
N GLU A 135 -1.66 21.59 4.91
CA GLU A 135 -1.81 20.44 5.82
C GLU A 135 -2.38 19.26 5.04
N PRO A 136 -1.88 18.02 5.26
CA PRO A 136 -2.44 16.85 4.64
C PRO A 136 -3.83 16.54 5.20
N TYR A 137 -4.68 15.93 4.38
CA TYR A 137 -5.93 15.34 4.86
C TYR A 137 -5.63 14.04 5.59
N ILE A 138 -6.22 13.85 6.77
CA ILE A 138 -6.05 12.64 7.58
C ILE A 138 -7.42 12.05 7.89
N GLY A 139 -7.66 10.82 7.41
CA GLY A 139 -8.79 9.98 7.78
C GLY A 139 -8.32 8.85 8.68
N GLN A 140 -9.01 8.63 9.81
CA GLN A 140 -8.70 7.56 10.75
C GLN A 140 -9.97 6.76 11.06
N VAL A 141 -9.88 5.45 11.00
CA VAL A 141 -10.97 4.53 11.35
C VAL A 141 -10.46 3.38 12.22
N PRO A 142 -11.30 2.83 13.11
CA PRO A 142 -10.96 1.61 13.82
C PRO A 142 -10.83 0.45 12.84
N LEU A 143 -9.92 -0.50 13.14
CA LEU A 143 -9.83 -1.75 12.42
C LEU A 143 -11.04 -2.64 12.69
N VAL A 144 -11.45 -3.39 11.68
CA VAL A 144 -12.55 -4.36 11.77
C VAL A 144 -12.01 -5.76 12.03
N SER A 145 -11.03 -6.20 11.23
CA SER A 145 -10.51 -7.55 11.28
C SER A 145 -8.98 -7.68 11.23
N GLY A 146 -8.28 -6.68 10.75
CA GLY A 146 -6.85 -6.73 10.45
C GLY A 146 -6.52 -7.55 9.19
N GLU A 147 -7.52 -8.01 8.42
CA GLU A 147 -7.33 -8.71 7.13
C GLU A 147 -7.03 -7.75 5.97
N ILE A 148 -6.91 -6.45 6.23
CA ILE A 148 -6.54 -5.35 5.33
C ILE A 148 -7.66 -4.98 4.35
N ALA A 149 -8.21 -5.93 3.59
CA ALA A 149 -9.23 -5.64 2.58
C ALA A 149 -10.52 -5.12 3.22
N GLU A 150 -10.97 -5.75 4.30
CA GLU A 150 -12.14 -5.33 5.08
C GLU A 150 -11.91 -3.97 5.76
N ASP A 151 -10.69 -3.74 6.24
CA ASP A 151 -10.33 -2.49 6.91
C ASP A 151 -10.29 -1.31 5.93
N ILE A 152 -9.81 -1.53 4.68
CA ILE A 152 -9.87 -0.55 3.59
C ILE A 152 -11.32 -0.30 3.17
N THR A 153 -12.14 -1.35 3.05
CA THR A 153 -13.59 -1.20 2.77
C THR A 153 -14.25 -0.34 3.82
N ASN A 154 -13.99 -0.61 5.10
CA ASN A 154 -14.51 0.17 6.22
C ASN A 154 -14.07 1.64 6.19
N TYR A 155 -12.80 1.90 5.81
CA TYR A 155 -12.29 3.26 5.64
C TYR A 155 -13.10 4.04 4.59
N PHE A 156 -13.32 3.45 3.43
CA PHE A 156 -14.11 4.12 2.38
C PHE A 156 -15.54 4.37 2.81
N ALA A 157 -16.16 3.43 3.51
CA ALA A 157 -17.53 3.56 3.99
C ALA A 157 -17.67 4.68 5.04
N ILE A 158 -16.78 4.73 6.04
CA ILE A 158 -16.89 5.64 7.18
C ILE A 158 -16.29 7.01 6.87
N SER A 159 -15.07 7.05 6.33
CA SER A 159 -14.31 8.29 6.15
C SER A 159 -14.63 8.98 4.83
N GLU A 160 -14.79 8.23 3.74
CA GLU A 160 -15.06 8.75 2.41
C GLU A 160 -16.56 8.74 2.04
N GLN A 161 -17.38 8.06 2.84
CA GLN A 161 -18.83 7.85 2.60
C GLN A 161 -19.12 7.27 1.20
N THR A 162 -18.17 6.46 0.70
CA THR A 162 -18.25 5.82 -0.61
C THR A 162 -18.41 4.32 -0.43
N PRO A 163 -19.56 3.73 -0.78
CA PRO A 163 -19.74 2.28 -0.71
C PRO A 163 -18.71 1.60 -1.63
N THR A 164 -17.90 0.74 -1.04
CA THR A 164 -16.73 0.16 -1.71
C THR A 164 -16.63 -1.32 -1.41
N VAL A 165 -16.26 -2.11 -2.39
CA VAL A 165 -15.79 -3.48 -2.20
C VAL A 165 -14.31 -3.52 -2.49
N CYS A 166 -13.54 -4.08 -1.57
CA CYS A 166 -12.11 -4.31 -1.73
C CYS A 166 -11.81 -5.81 -1.58
N ALA A 167 -11.16 -6.39 -2.57
CA ALA A 167 -10.70 -7.77 -2.53
C ALA A 167 -9.21 -7.83 -2.82
N LEU A 168 -8.43 -8.36 -1.88
CA LEU A 168 -6.98 -8.42 -1.93
C LEU A 168 -6.51 -9.85 -1.64
N GLY A 169 -5.46 -10.28 -2.33
CA GLY A 169 -4.89 -11.59 -2.10
C GLY A 169 -3.38 -11.63 -2.34
N VAL A 170 -2.68 -12.38 -1.50
CA VAL A 170 -1.27 -12.73 -1.66
C VAL A 170 -1.11 -14.19 -1.33
N LEU A 171 -0.54 -14.95 -2.24
CA LEU A 171 -0.22 -16.36 -2.07
C LEU A 171 1.29 -16.54 -1.98
N VAL A 172 1.73 -17.12 -0.88
CA VAL A 172 3.14 -17.36 -0.58
C VAL A 172 3.42 -18.86 -0.62
N ASN A 173 4.47 -19.25 -1.31
CA ASN A 173 4.93 -20.64 -1.38
C ASN A 173 5.57 -21.08 -0.05
N PRO A 174 5.71 -22.39 0.19
CA PRO A 174 6.40 -22.91 1.38
C PRO A 174 7.87 -22.47 1.51
N ASP A 175 8.52 -22.11 0.40
CA ASP A 175 9.88 -21.55 0.37
C ASP A 175 9.92 -20.02 0.61
N LEU A 176 8.81 -19.43 1.02
CA LEU A 176 8.58 -18.01 1.28
C LEU A 176 8.55 -17.11 0.03
N THR A 177 8.73 -17.64 -1.17
CA THR A 177 8.58 -16.87 -2.40
C THR A 177 7.12 -16.54 -2.68
N VAL A 178 6.87 -15.38 -3.29
CA VAL A 178 5.51 -14.95 -3.66
C VAL A 178 5.10 -15.65 -4.95
N GLN A 179 4.05 -16.47 -4.89
CA GLN A 179 3.48 -17.15 -6.05
C GLN A 179 2.68 -16.16 -6.91
N CYS A 180 1.67 -15.54 -6.32
CA CYS A 180 0.86 -14.50 -6.95
C CYS A 180 0.32 -13.51 -5.90
N ALA A 181 0.03 -12.29 -6.35
CA ALA A 181 -0.60 -11.26 -5.57
C ALA A 181 -1.43 -10.35 -6.48
N GLY A 182 -2.55 -9.85 -5.98
CA GLY A 182 -3.39 -8.95 -6.73
C GLY A 182 -4.66 -8.60 -5.99
N GLY A 183 -5.48 -7.81 -6.64
CA GLY A 183 -6.75 -7.39 -6.07
C GLY A 183 -7.51 -6.42 -6.93
N PHE A 184 -8.66 -6.04 -6.43
CA PHE A 184 -9.48 -5.01 -7.03
C PHE A 184 -10.20 -4.17 -5.97
N ILE A 185 -10.56 -2.96 -6.36
CA ILE A 185 -11.47 -2.07 -5.64
C ILE A 185 -12.59 -1.71 -6.59
N VAL A 186 -13.83 -1.84 -6.13
CA VAL A 186 -15.05 -1.44 -6.85
C VAL A 186 -15.81 -0.44 -5.98
N GLN A 187 -16.11 0.71 -6.54
CA GLN A 187 -16.79 1.81 -5.85
C GLN A 187 -18.13 2.11 -6.51
N LEU A 188 -19.17 2.19 -5.71
CA LEU A 188 -20.48 2.63 -6.16
C LEU A 188 -20.52 4.16 -6.20
N MET A 189 -20.85 4.70 -7.36
CA MET A 189 -20.98 6.13 -7.57
C MET A 189 -22.36 6.63 -7.08
N PRO A 190 -22.49 7.92 -6.71
CA PRO A 190 -23.78 8.48 -6.35
C PRO A 190 -24.82 8.23 -7.46
N GLY A 191 -25.95 7.59 -7.10
CA GLY A 191 -26.99 7.23 -8.04
C GLY A 191 -27.04 5.75 -8.43
N ALA A 192 -26.13 4.93 -7.92
CA ALA A 192 -26.26 3.47 -8.05
C ALA A 192 -27.58 2.98 -7.40
N THR A 193 -28.26 2.07 -8.11
CA THR A 193 -29.56 1.55 -7.70
C THR A 193 -29.41 0.37 -6.74
N GLU A 194 -30.44 0.06 -5.95
CA GLU A 194 -30.48 -1.11 -5.06
C GLU A 194 -30.31 -2.43 -5.85
N ASP A 195 -30.81 -2.50 -7.09
CA ASP A 195 -30.66 -3.66 -7.95
C ASP A 195 -29.18 -3.87 -8.37
N GLU A 196 -28.45 -2.78 -8.62
CA GLU A 196 -27.02 -2.83 -8.93
C GLU A 196 -26.21 -3.25 -7.72
N ILE A 197 -26.51 -2.73 -6.54
CA ILE A 197 -25.87 -3.14 -5.28
C ILE A 197 -26.07 -4.63 -5.06
N THR A 198 -27.31 -5.10 -5.11
CA THR A 198 -27.66 -6.51 -4.92
C THR A 198 -26.97 -7.42 -5.95
N ARG A 199 -26.88 -6.99 -7.19
CA ARG A 199 -26.19 -7.74 -8.25
C ARG A 199 -24.69 -7.83 -7.97
N LEU A 200 -24.05 -6.72 -7.62
CA LEU A 200 -22.63 -6.67 -7.30
C LEU A 200 -22.29 -7.59 -6.11
N GLU A 201 -23.06 -7.52 -5.04
CA GLU A 201 -22.91 -8.39 -3.86
C GLU A 201 -23.04 -9.87 -4.23
N LYS A 202 -24.02 -10.22 -5.05
CA LYS A 202 -24.22 -11.58 -5.55
C LYS A 202 -23.03 -12.07 -6.37
N ASN A 203 -22.53 -11.25 -7.30
CA ASN A 203 -21.40 -11.61 -8.14
C ASN A 203 -20.16 -11.88 -7.29
N ILE A 204 -19.83 -10.95 -6.39
CA ILE A 204 -18.64 -11.03 -5.52
C ILE A 204 -18.76 -12.19 -4.53
N GLY A 205 -19.94 -12.40 -3.94
CA GLY A 205 -20.18 -13.49 -3.01
C GLY A 205 -20.09 -14.89 -3.66
N ALA A 206 -20.28 -14.98 -4.97
CA ALA A 206 -20.15 -16.23 -5.74
C ALA A 206 -18.72 -16.49 -6.26
N MET A 207 -17.82 -15.50 -6.19
CA MET A 207 -16.47 -15.63 -6.74
C MET A 207 -15.53 -16.38 -5.78
N PRO A 208 -14.61 -17.21 -6.32
CA PRO A 208 -13.44 -17.66 -5.59
C PRO A 208 -12.55 -16.49 -5.17
N GLY A 209 -11.71 -16.67 -4.14
CA GLY A 209 -10.75 -15.65 -3.75
C GLY A 209 -9.80 -15.27 -4.89
N VAL A 210 -9.35 -14.00 -4.89
CA VAL A 210 -8.47 -13.44 -5.95
C VAL A 210 -7.24 -14.32 -6.21
N THR A 211 -6.58 -14.81 -5.16
CA THR A 211 -5.39 -15.67 -5.30
C THR A 211 -5.72 -17.00 -5.97
N THR A 212 -6.89 -17.58 -5.70
CA THR A 212 -7.35 -18.80 -6.37
C THR A 212 -7.54 -18.58 -7.86
N LEU A 213 -8.14 -17.47 -8.25
CA LEU A 213 -8.35 -17.12 -9.66
C LEU A 213 -7.02 -16.85 -10.37
N LEU A 214 -6.11 -16.10 -9.75
CA LEU A 214 -4.76 -15.86 -10.30
C LEU A 214 -3.96 -17.16 -10.44
N GLN A 215 -4.06 -18.08 -9.47
CA GLN A 215 -3.42 -19.39 -9.54
C GLN A 215 -3.98 -20.26 -10.68
N GLN A 216 -5.25 -20.10 -11.01
CA GLN A 216 -5.89 -20.74 -12.15
C GLN A 216 -5.54 -20.10 -13.49
N GLY A 217 -4.67 -19.08 -13.51
CA GLY A 217 -4.24 -18.36 -14.71
C GLY A 217 -5.23 -17.31 -15.21
N LYS A 218 -6.23 -16.92 -14.40
CA LYS A 218 -7.13 -15.81 -14.72
C LYS A 218 -6.38 -14.49 -14.67
N SER A 219 -6.58 -13.66 -15.68
CA SER A 219 -6.05 -12.30 -15.70
C SER A 219 -6.91 -11.34 -14.86
N ILE A 220 -6.38 -10.17 -14.53
CA ILE A 220 -7.16 -9.13 -13.82
C ILE A 220 -8.41 -8.71 -14.60
N PRO A 221 -8.36 -8.52 -15.95
CA PRO A 221 -9.59 -8.32 -16.73
C PRO A 221 -10.62 -9.43 -16.55
N ASP A 222 -10.20 -10.70 -16.52
CA ASP A 222 -11.14 -11.83 -16.33
C ASP A 222 -11.81 -11.76 -14.95
N ILE A 223 -11.02 -11.44 -13.91
CA ILE A 223 -11.51 -11.31 -12.52
C ILE A 223 -12.51 -10.15 -12.42
N LEU A 224 -12.16 -9.00 -13.02
CA LEU A 224 -13.05 -7.84 -13.04
C LEU A 224 -14.35 -8.11 -13.82
N ASN A 225 -14.27 -8.79 -14.95
CA ASN A 225 -15.46 -9.20 -15.70
C ASN A 225 -16.38 -10.15 -14.91
N MET A 226 -15.79 -11.05 -14.09
CA MET A 226 -16.58 -11.89 -13.19
C MET A 226 -17.26 -11.07 -12.08
N ALA A 227 -16.53 -10.14 -11.45
CA ALA A 227 -17.07 -9.28 -10.41
C ALA A 227 -18.18 -8.35 -10.93
N LEU A 228 -18.01 -7.88 -12.15
CA LEU A 228 -18.88 -6.88 -12.80
C LEU A 228 -19.80 -7.51 -13.87
N ASP A 229 -20.13 -8.79 -13.73
CA ASP A 229 -21.05 -9.46 -14.66
C ASP A 229 -22.41 -8.76 -14.72
N GLY A 230 -22.83 -8.39 -15.92
CA GLY A 230 -24.06 -7.64 -16.18
C GLY A 230 -23.96 -6.12 -16.02
N PHE A 231 -22.74 -5.57 -15.81
CA PHE A 231 -22.50 -4.12 -15.72
C PHE A 231 -21.79 -3.55 -16.96
N ASN A 232 -21.40 -4.38 -17.92
CA ASN A 232 -20.68 -3.97 -19.14
C ASN A 232 -19.48 -3.05 -18.81
N PRO A 233 -18.44 -3.54 -18.11
CA PRO A 233 -17.32 -2.72 -17.69
C PRO A 233 -16.49 -2.23 -18.88
N GLU A 234 -16.22 -0.93 -18.91
CA GLU A 234 -15.36 -0.28 -19.89
C GLU A 234 -14.04 0.14 -19.26
N LEU A 235 -12.92 -0.21 -19.90
CA LEU A 235 -11.59 0.19 -19.45
C LEU A 235 -11.33 1.65 -19.86
N LEU A 236 -10.99 2.49 -18.90
CA LEU A 236 -10.66 3.89 -19.14
C LEU A 236 -9.17 4.09 -19.40
N ASP A 237 -8.32 3.50 -18.56
CA ASP A 237 -6.87 3.59 -18.67
C ASP A 237 -6.15 2.43 -17.99
N SER A 238 -4.83 2.39 -18.21
CA SER A 238 -3.91 1.46 -17.57
C SER A 238 -2.64 2.19 -17.18
N THR A 239 -2.30 2.15 -15.89
CA THR A 239 -1.09 2.77 -15.35
C THR A 239 -0.11 1.71 -14.90
N ARG A 240 1.16 1.91 -15.24
CA ARG A 240 2.24 1.07 -14.78
C ARG A 240 2.58 1.41 -13.33
N ILE A 241 2.57 0.39 -12.47
CA ILE A 241 2.89 0.49 -11.04
C ILE A 241 4.17 -0.28 -10.75
N ASP A 242 5.09 0.37 -10.04
CA ASP A 242 6.37 -0.23 -9.64
C ASP A 242 6.62 -0.06 -8.12
N TYR A 243 7.33 -1.04 -7.51
CA TYR A 243 7.87 -0.82 -6.17
C TYR A 243 9.07 0.12 -6.26
N CYS A 244 8.88 1.37 -5.87
CA CYS A 244 9.87 2.42 -6.05
C CYS A 244 10.10 3.22 -4.77
N CYS A 245 11.37 3.32 -4.37
CA CYS A 245 11.78 4.17 -3.26
C CYS A 245 12.58 5.37 -3.77
N ASP A 246 12.14 6.56 -3.41
CA ASP A 246 12.72 7.85 -3.80
C ASP A 246 13.69 8.41 -2.74
N CYS A 247 14.23 7.55 -1.85
CA CYS A 247 15.21 7.99 -0.88
C CYS A 247 16.51 8.46 -1.55
N SER A 248 17.11 9.50 -0.98
CA SER A 248 18.38 10.08 -1.42
C SER A 248 19.19 10.59 -0.23
N LEU A 249 20.48 10.79 -0.42
CA LEU A 249 21.35 11.37 0.62
C LEU A 249 20.84 12.75 1.05
N ASP A 250 20.47 13.60 0.08
CA ASP A 250 19.90 14.92 0.35
C ASP A 250 18.63 14.88 1.22
N ARG A 251 17.75 13.89 0.98
CA ARG A 251 16.55 13.68 1.80
C ARG A 251 16.90 13.23 3.22
N VAL A 252 17.88 12.36 3.36
CA VAL A 252 18.40 11.91 4.67
C VAL A 252 19.01 13.08 5.43
N GLU A 253 19.86 13.89 4.78
CA GLU A 253 20.44 15.08 5.38
C GLU A 253 19.39 16.09 5.85
N ARG A 254 18.35 16.34 5.02
CA ARG A 254 17.22 17.21 5.42
C ARG A 254 16.50 16.66 6.65
N THR A 255 16.30 15.34 6.73
CA THR A 255 15.70 14.69 7.89
C THR A 255 16.55 14.86 9.14
N ILE A 256 17.88 14.69 9.04
CA ILE A 256 18.79 14.93 10.18
C ILE A 256 18.74 16.40 10.59
N ARG A 257 18.75 17.34 9.64
CA ARG A 257 18.64 18.79 9.93
C ARG A 257 17.33 19.15 10.66
N SER A 258 16.24 18.42 10.39
CA SER A 258 14.96 18.66 11.07
C SER A 258 14.96 18.39 12.57
N LEU A 259 15.95 17.64 13.10
CA LEU A 259 16.18 17.45 14.54
C LEU A 259 16.64 18.75 15.23
N GLY A 260 17.16 19.71 14.45
CA GLY A 260 17.70 20.96 14.95
C GLY A 260 19.20 20.91 15.26
N LYS A 261 19.86 22.05 15.07
CA LYS A 261 21.33 22.16 15.13
C LYS A 261 21.93 21.61 16.43
N LYS A 262 21.33 21.95 17.57
CA LYS A 262 21.82 21.51 18.90
C LYS A 262 21.80 19.99 19.08
N GLU A 263 20.78 19.33 18.53
CA GLU A 263 20.66 17.86 18.62
C GLU A 263 21.67 17.17 17.69
N VAL A 264 21.86 17.73 16.50
CA VAL A 264 22.88 17.23 15.57
C VAL A 264 24.30 17.43 16.08
N GLU A 265 24.57 18.53 16.82
CA GLU A 265 25.85 18.74 17.53
C GLU A 265 26.12 17.66 18.59
N LYS A 266 25.11 17.26 19.36
CA LYS A 266 25.24 16.16 20.32
C LYS A 266 25.51 14.82 19.64
N LEU A 267 24.72 14.50 18.58
CA LEU A 267 24.93 13.28 17.82
C LEU A 267 26.35 13.21 17.24
N ARG A 268 26.89 14.34 16.72
CA ARG A 268 28.26 14.41 16.21
C ARG A 268 29.31 14.15 17.31
N ASP A 269 29.09 14.65 18.53
CA ASP A 269 30.01 14.47 19.64
C ASP A 269 30.05 13.01 20.13
N GLU A 270 28.95 12.23 19.89
CA GLU A 270 28.91 10.80 20.17
C GLU A 270 29.54 10.01 19.00
N ASP A 271 29.13 10.28 17.76
CA ASP A 271 29.67 9.68 16.53
C ASP A 271 29.62 10.71 15.38
N PRO A 272 30.75 11.08 14.76
CA PRO A 272 30.81 12.04 13.66
C PRO A 272 30.14 11.53 12.38
N ILE A 273 29.87 10.22 12.25
CA ILE A 273 29.23 9.61 11.08
C ILE A 273 27.88 9.02 11.45
N ALA A 274 26.79 9.66 11.02
CA ALA A 274 25.47 9.11 11.20
C ALA A 274 25.18 8.03 10.14
N GLU A 275 24.89 6.81 10.58
CA GLU A 275 24.42 5.73 9.71
C GLU A 275 22.89 5.68 9.73
N VAL A 276 22.27 5.85 8.54
CA VAL A 276 20.81 5.87 8.37
C VAL A 276 20.40 4.80 7.37
N ASN A 277 19.51 3.93 7.79
CA ASN A 277 18.95 2.89 6.95
C ASN A 277 17.55 3.28 6.47
N CYS A 278 17.31 3.26 5.16
CA CYS A 278 15.97 3.48 4.61
C CYS A 278 15.07 2.28 4.89
N GLN A 279 14.00 2.48 5.64
CA GLN A 279 13.07 1.40 5.98
C GLN A 279 12.30 0.84 4.77
N PHE A 280 12.17 1.61 3.68
CA PHE A 280 11.46 1.17 2.47
C PHE A 280 12.28 0.30 1.53
N CYS A 281 13.60 0.48 1.45
CA CYS A 281 14.43 -0.24 0.48
C CYS A 281 15.73 -0.82 1.05
N GLY A 282 15.99 -0.66 2.34
CA GLY A 282 17.20 -1.17 3.01
C GLY A 282 18.49 -0.43 2.65
N LYS A 283 18.45 0.62 1.79
CA LYS A 283 19.65 1.36 1.42
C LYS A 283 20.24 2.08 2.61
N GLN A 284 21.54 1.91 2.80
CA GLN A 284 22.30 2.56 3.86
C GLN A 284 22.90 3.87 3.37
N TYR A 285 22.85 4.88 4.22
CA TYR A 285 23.45 6.19 4.02
C TYR A 285 24.38 6.49 5.18
N LYS A 286 25.56 7.04 4.85
CA LYS A 286 26.53 7.57 5.84
C LYS A 286 26.58 9.07 5.64
N VAL A 287 26.30 9.82 6.70
CA VAL A 287 26.28 11.27 6.69
C VAL A 287 27.36 11.78 7.64
N ASP A 288 28.32 12.53 7.12
CA ASP A 288 29.31 13.23 7.96
C ASP A 288 28.63 14.44 8.62
N LEU A 289 28.45 14.36 9.95
CA LEU A 289 27.78 15.39 10.72
C LEU A 289 28.61 16.67 10.84
N ASN A 290 29.96 16.60 10.69
CA ASN A 290 30.79 17.80 10.64
C ASN A 290 30.52 18.60 9.36
N ASP A 291 30.48 17.92 8.21
CA ASP A 291 30.15 18.56 6.93
C ASP A 291 28.71 19.09 6.92
N LEU A 292 27.78 18.34 7.51
CA LEU A 292 26.38 18.76 7.63
C LEU A 292 26.24 20.05 8.47
N LEU A 293 26.98 20.15 9.60
CA LEU A 293 26.98 21.31 10.49
C LEU A 293 27.72 22.52 9.88
N LYS A 294 28.81 22.29 9.13
CA LYS A 294 29.54 23.34 8.42
C LYS A 294 28.66 24.02 7.35
N ASN A 295 27.82 23.23 6.71
CA ASN A 295 26.88 23.68 5.67
C ASN A 295 25.46 23.88 6.24
N TRP A 296 25.34 24.27 7.51
CA TRP A 296 24.04 24.52 8.12
C TRP A 296 23.44 25.82 7.55
N PRO A 297 22.21 25.79 7.04
CA PRO A 297 21.58 27.01 6.55
C PRO A 297 21.35 28.01 7.70
N ASP A 298 21.66 29.29 7.47
CA ASP A 298 21.53 30.36 8.50
C ASP A 298 20.08 30.61 8.95
N THR A 299 19.12 30.14 8.18
CA THR A 299 17.67 30.18 8.51
C THR A 299 17.02 28.86 8.09
N VAL A 300 16.65 28.06 9.08
CA VAL A 300 15.63 27.02 8.87
C VAL A 300 14.29 27.76 8.85
N GLU A 301 13.79 28.13 7.70
CA GLU A 301 12.37 28.49 7.57
C GLU A 301 11.56 27.28 8.01
N LYS A 302 10.80 27.49 9.09
CA LYS A 302 9.77 26.53 9.51
C LYS A 302 8.73 26.47 8.40
N GLN A 303 8.79 25.43 7.57
CA GLN A 303 7.70 25.02 6.70
C GLN A 303 6.75 24.08 7.44
#